data_c556db02a6fb5d4ba4372ef7168c0d5c
#
_entry.id   c556db02a6fb5d4ba4372ef7168c0d5c
#
_cell.length_a   1.000
_cell.length_b   1.000
_cell.length_c   1.000
_cell.angle_alpha   90.00
_cell.angle_beta   90.00
_cell.angle_gamma   90.00
#
_symmetry.space_group_name_H-M   'P 1'
#
loop_
_entity.id
_entity.type
_entity.pdbx_description
1 polymer ?
#
loop_
_entity_poly.entity_id
_entity_poly.type
_entity_poly.pdbx_seq_one_letter_code
_entity_poly.pdbx_strand_id
1 'polypeptide(L)'
;MDENKKAAQKKKISHFITMAVLVILFLAFIFPFIMVIFNAFKTKGDITADPLALVGSHGFILTNFTDAMKKMNFATSFTNSLLITTVSTILTIMLSAMTAFVIVRNKWKACGILFSLMIASMVIPFQVLMIPLVSLYGGIFGVLNSRITLILMHVGFSLSMATFMFHGAIHTS
;
A
#
# COMPACT_ATOMS: atom_id res chain seq x y z
N MET A 1 26.83 -42.02 -19.36
CA MET A 1 25.65 -41.46 -20.10
C MET A 1 24.34 -41.54 -19.31
N ASP A 2 24.24 -42.40 -18.29
CA ASP A 2 23.00 -42.59 -17.47
C ASP A 2 22.81 -41.60 -16.34
N GLU A 3 23.88 -41.12 -15.70
CA GLU A 3 23.76 -40.16 -14.58
C GLU A 3 23.19 -38.78 -14.99
N ASN A 4 23.60 -38.28 -16.16
CA ASN A 4 23.09 -37.04 -16.70
C ASN A 4 21.58 -37.09 -17.04
N LYS A 5 21.08 -38.24 -17.50
CA LYS A 5 19.66 -38.47 -17.76
C LYS A 5 18.85 -38.50 -16.45
N LYS A 6 19.37 -39.20 -15.44
CA LYS A 6 18.74 -39.26 -14.10
C LYS A 6 18.68 -37.88 -13.41
N ALA A 7 19.77 -37.11 -13.52
CA ALA A 7 19.80 -35.73 -12.99
C ALA A 7 18.79 -34.79 -13.70
N ALA A 8 18.70 -34.91 -15.04
CA ALA A 8 17.74 -34.13 -15.82
C ALA A 8 16.28 -34.52 -15.51
N GLN A 9 16.01 -35.79 -15.29
CA GLN A 9 14.70 -36.30 -14.92
C GLN A 9 14.30 -35.85 -13.50
N LYS A 10 15.23 -35.89 -12.54
CA LYS A 10 15.01 -35.39 -11.16
C LYS A 10 14.71 -33.89 -11.16
N LYS A 11 15.42 -33.10 -11.99
CA LYS A 11 15.18 -31.68 -12.16
C LYS A 11 13.79 -31.37 -12.74
N LYS A 12 13.34 -32.14 -13.73
CA LYS A 12 11.98 -32.01 -14.30
C LYS A 12 10.90 -32.34 -13.28
N ILE A 13 11.06 -33.43 -12.50
CA ILE A 13 10.10 -33.80 -11.45
C ILE A 13 10.05 -32.74 -10.36
N SER A 14 11.20 -32.26 -9.89
CA SER A 14 11.27 -31.17 -8.91
C SER A 14 10.57 -29.90 -9.41
N HIS A 15 10.81 -29.52 -10.67
CA HIS A 15 10.15 -28.38 -11.29
C HIS A 15 8.63 -28.57 -11.37
N PHE A 16 8.16 -29.74 -11.75
CA PHE A 16 6.73 -30.04 -11.81
C PHE A 16 6.07 -29.97 -10.42
N ILE A 17 6.72 -30.55 -9.39
CA ILE A 17 6.22 -30.46 -8.01
C ILE A 17 6.18 -29.00 -7.54
N THR A 18 7.23 -28.23 -7.79
CA THR A 18 7.26 -26.81 -7.43
C THR A 18 6.14 -26.03 -8.11
N MET A 19 5.91 -26.26 -9.41
CA MET A 19 4.81 -25.62 -10.15
C MET A 19 3.44 -26.04 -9.60
N ALA A 20 3.25 -27.32 -9.28
CA ALA A 20 2.00 -27.80 -8.68
C ALA A 20 1.72 -27.13 -7.32
N VAL A 21 2.74 -27.04 -6.46
CA VAL A 21 2.64 -26.36 -5.16
C VAL A 21 2.32 -24.88 -5.36
N LEU A 22 2.99 -24.20 -6.28
CA LEU A 22 2.73 -22.79 -6.57
C LEU A 22 1.32 -22.54 -7.09
N VAL A 23 0.80 -23.41 -7.95
CA VAL A 23 -0.59 -23.32 -8.44
C VAL A 23 -1.59 -23.52 -7.31
N ILE A 24 -1.37 -24.51 -6.43
CA ILE A 24 -2.24 -24.74 -5.26
C ILE A 24 -2.23 -23.51 -4.35
N LEU A 25 -1.07 -22.97 -4.04
CA LEU A 25 -0.94 -21.75 -3.23
C LEU A 25 -1.64 -20.56 -3.91
N PHE A 26 -1.44 -20.38 -5.22
CA PHE A 26 -2.12 -19.35 -6.00
C PHE A 26 -3.65 -19.45 -5.88
N LEU A 27 -4.20 -20.66 -6.09
CA LEU A 27 -5.63 -20.90 -5.96
C LEU A 27 -6.14 -20.64 -4.54
N ALA A 28 -5.38 -21.05 -3.51
CA ALA A 28 -5.72 -20.77 -2.12
C ALA A 28 -5.72 -19.26 -1.81
N PHE A 29 -4.75 -18.50 -2.33
CA PHE A 29 -4.68 -17.06 -2.13
C PHE A 29 -5.71 -16.28 -2.94
N ILE A 30 -6.05 -16.71 -4.16
CA ILE A 30 -7.04 -16.02 -4.98
C ILE A 30 -8.49 -16.32 -4.54
N PHE A 31 -8.72 -17.46 -3.88
CA PHE A 31 -10.04 -17.91 -3.47
C PHE A 31 -10.85 -16.88 -2.66
N PRO A 32 -10.31 -16.24 -1.59
CA PRO A 32 -11.06 -15.24 -0.85
C PRO A 32 -11.46 -14.03 -1.68
N PHE A 33 -10.65 -13.64 -2.67
CA PHE A 33 -11.01 -12.53 -3.58
C PHE A 33 -12.17 -12.91 -4.49
N ILE A 34 -12.14 -14.13 -5.03
CA ILE A 34 -13.25 -14.68 -5.83
C ILE A 34 -14.54 -14.70 -5.00
N MET A 35 -14.45 -15.16 -3.73
CA MET A 35 -15.57 -15.18 -2.81
C MET A 35 -16.15 -13.79 -2.54
N VAL A 36 -15.30 -12.78 -2.35
CA VAL A 36 -15.74 -11.39 -2.17
C VAL A 36 -16.49 -10.89 -3.42
N ILE A 37 -15.95 -11.17 -4.62
CA ILE A 37 -16.58 -10.75 -5.88
C ILE A 37 -17.97 -11.37 -6.03
N PHE A 38 -18.12 -12.69 -5.86
CA PHE A 38 -19.44 -13.33 -6.00
C PHE A 38 -20.42 -12.89 -4.91
N ASN A 39 -19.96 -12.77 -3.66
CA ASN A 39 -20.81 -12.34 -2.57
C ASN A 39 -21.20 -10.84 -2.66
N ALA A 40 -20.44 -10.01 -3.36
CA ALA A 40 -20.82 -8.62 -3.59
C ALA A 40 -22.15 -8.47 -4.35
N PHE A 41 -22.55 -9.48 -5.13
CA PHE A 41 -23.79 -9.52 -5.90
C PHE A 41 -24.93 -10.29 -5.22
N LYS A 42 -24.79 -10.68 -3.96
CA LYS A 42 -25.79 -11.45 -3.21
C LYS A 42 -26.45 -10.62 -2.11
N THR A 43 -27.65 -11.04 -1.69
CA THR A 43 -28.27 -10.47 -0.49
C THR A 43 -27.51 -10.93 0.79
N LYS A 44 -27.66 -10.18 1.89
CA LYS A 44 -27.11 -10.59 3.19
C LYS A 44 -27.60 -11.99 3.61
N GLY A 45 -28.86 -12.31 3.35
CA GLY A 45 -29.46 -13.62 3.66
C GLY A 45 -28.78 -14.75 2.88
N ASP A 46 -28.56 -14.55 1.57
CA ASP A 46 -27.89 -15.54 0.72
C ASP A 46 -26.43 -15.76 1.13
N ILE A 47 -25.73 -14.69 1.51
CA ILE A 47 -24.33 -14.80 1.98
C ILE A 47 -24.23 -15.61 3.26
N THR A 48 -25.18 -15.42 4.19
CA THR A 48 -25.19 -16.16 5.47
C THR A 48 -25.68 -17.61 5.33
N ALA A 49 -26.56 -17.87 4.36
CA ALA A 49 -27.10 -19.21 4.10
C ALA A 49 -26.10 -20.09 3.32
N ASP A 50 -25.53 -19.55 2.26
CA ASP A 50 -24.51 -20.25 1.44
C ASP A 50 -23.52 -19.24 0.85
N PRO A 51 -22.39 -19.00 1.53
CA PRO A 51 -21.36 -18.08 1.05
C PRO A 51 -20.62 -18.62 -0.19
N LEU A 52 -20.66 -19.92 -0.46
CA LEU A 52 -19.96 -20.54 -1.59
C LEU A 52 -20.78 -20.59 -2.88
N ALA A 53 -22.08 -20.42 -2.82
CA ALA A 53 -22.92 -20.37 -4.01
C ALA A 53 -22.45 -19.23 -4.94
N LEU A 54 -22.41 -19.47 -6.24
CA LEU A 54 -22.04 -18.48 -7.25
C LEU A 54 -23.08 -17.40 -7.42
N VAL A 55 -24.36 -17.73 -7.22
CA VAL A 55 -25.51 -16.84 -7.39
C VAL A 55 -26.43 -16.98 -6.19
N GLY A 56 -26.98 -15.86 -5.71
CA GLY A 56 -27.98 -15.86 -4.64
C GLY A 56 -29.36 -16.29 -5.13
N SER A 57 -30.29 -16.56 -4.20
CA SER A 57 -31.69 -16.94 -4.50
C SER A 57 -32.44 -15.89 -5.31
N HIS A 58 -32.05 -14.63 -5.23
CA HIS A 58 -32.62 -13.49 -5.97
C HIS A 58 -31.82 -13.11 -7.24
N GLY A 59 -30.89 -13.97 -7.68
CA GLY A 59 -29.99 -13.67 -8.79
C GLY A 59 -28.91 -12.66 -8.42
N PHE A 60 -28.35 -11.99 -9.42
CA PHE A 60 -27.35 -10.93 -9.24
C PHE A 60 -28.01 -9.60 -8.86
N ILE A 61 -27.66 -9.06 -7.70
CA ILE A 61 -28.14 -7.75 -7.24
C ILE A 61 -27.02 -6.71 -7.23
N LEU A 62 -27.36 -5.46 -7.52
CA LEU A 62 -26.42 -4.32 -7.49
C LEU A 62 -26.67 -3.38 -6.29
N THR A 63 -27.66 -3.69 -5.47
CA THR A 63 -28.05 -2.85 -4.32
C THR A 63 -26.92 -2.67 -3.32
N ASN A 64 -26.06 -3.69 -3.13
CA ASN A 64 -24.90 -3.58 -2.25
C ASN A 64 -23.94 -2.46 -2.67
N PHE A 65 -23.74 -2.26 -3.98
CA PHE A 65 -22.87 -1.19 -4.49
C PHE A 65 -23.50 0.18 -4.28
N THR A 66 -24.79 0.34 -4.59
CA THR A 66 -25.48 1.62 -4.38
C THR A 66 -25.57 1.99 -2.91
N ASP A 67 -25.81 1.03 -2.05
CA ASP A 67 -25.83 1.23 -0.59
C ASP A 67 -24.46 1.56 -0.03
N ALA A 68 -23.41 0.88 -0.51
CA ALA A 68 -22.03 1.18 -0.14
C ALA A 68 -21.67 2.61 -0.55
N MET A 69 -21.95 3.00 -1.80
CA MET A 69 -21.68 4.36 -2.29
C MET A 69 -22.38 5.44 -1.47
N LYS A 70 -23.65 5.20 -1.09
CA LYS A 70 -24.41 6.11 -0.22
C LYS A 70 -23.83 6.18 1.18
N LYS A 71 -23.58 5.02 1.83
CA LYS A 71 -23.09 4.94 3.20
C LYS A 71 -21.71 5.56 3.40
N MET A 72 -20.81 5.41 2.42
CA MET A 72 -19.46 6.00 2.49
C MET A 72 -19.39 7.45 1.99
N ASN A 73 -20.51 8.04 1.55
CA ASN A 73 -20.50 9.34 0.87
C ASN A 73 -19.41 9.39 -0.23
N PHE A 74 -19.46 8.41 -1.13
CA PHE A 74 -18.35 8.11 -2.07
C PHE A 74 -17.78 9.34 -2.76
N ALA A 75 -18.63 10.23 -3.29
CA ALA A 75 -18.18 11.43 -4.00
C ALA A 75 -17.32 12.34 -3.10
N THR A 76 -17.74 12.58 -1.87
CA THR A 76 -16.99 13.39 -0.90
C THR A 76 -15.70 12.71 -0.48
N SER A 77 -15.75 11.41 -0.19
CA SER A 77 -14.57 10.62 0.21
C SER A 77 -13.54 10.55 -0.92
N PHE A 78 -14.00 10.31 -2.15
CA PHE A 78 -13.14 10.26 -3.33
C PHE A 78 -12.46 11.61 -3.60
N THR A 79 -13.24 12.72 -3.59
CA THR A 79 -12.70 14.06 -3.80
C THR A 79 -11.68 14.44 -2.71
N ASN A 80 -11.97 14.10 -1.45
CA ASN A 80 -11.03 14.33 -0.35
C ASN A 80 -9.73 13.54 -0.55
N SER A 81 -9.83 12.26 -0.88
CA SER A 81 -8.65 11.42 -1.12
C SER A 81 -7.84 11.93 -2.31
N LEU A 82 -8.50 12.28 -3.40
CA LEU A 82 -7.85 12.83 -4.59
C LEU A 82 -7.09 14.14 -4.27
N LEU A 83 -7.73 15.06 -3.56
CA LEU A 83 -7.12 16.32 -3.15
C LEU A 83 -5.91 16.09 -2.24
N ILE A 84 -6.09 15.30 -1.18
CA ILE A 84 -5.01 15.03 -0.22
C ILE A 84 -3.83 14.35 -0.92
N THR A 85 -4.09 13.32 -1.72
CA THR A 85 -3.03 12.58 -2.43
C THR A 85 -2.31 13.48 -3.43
N THR A 86 -3.03 14.23 -4.25
CA THR A 86 -2.42 15.09 -5.28
C THR A 86 -1.55 16.16 -4.64
N VAL A 87 -2.07 16.88 -3.65
CA VAL A 87 -1.32 17.97 -2.99
C VAL A 87 -0.12 17.42 -2.24
N SER A 88 -0.27 16.34 -1.46
CA SER A 88 0.84 15.75 -0.72
C SER A 88 1.91 15.19 -1.64
N THR A 89 1.55 14.58 -2.76
CA THR A 89 2.51 14.05 -3.74
C THR A 89 3.31 15.18 -4.39
N ILE A 90 2.65 16.25 -4.84
CA ILE A 90 3.34 17.41 -5.42
C ILE A 90 4.31 18.01 -4.41
N LEU A 91 3.87 18.27 -3.18
CA LEU A 91 4.73 18.80 -2.12
C LEU A 91 5.90 17.88 -1.80
N THR A 92 5.66 16.57 -1.72
CA THR A 92 6.72 15.57 -1.48
C THR A 92 7.76 15.61 -2.58
N ILE A 93 7.35 15.61 -3.85
CA ILE A 93 8.27 15.65 -4.99
C ILE A 93 9.11 16.92 -4.95
N MET A 94 8.48 18.07 -4.78
CA MET A 94 9.19 19.36 -4.75
C MET A 94 10.20 19.43 -3.60
N LEU A 95 9.74 19.14 -2.38
CA LEU A 95 10.59 19.25 -1.19
C LEU A 95 11.71 18.21 -1.19
N SER A 96 11.43 16.98 -1.61
CA SER A 96 12.45 15.92 -1.65
C SER A 96 13.50 16.16 -2.73
N ALA A 97 13.10 16.64 -3.92
CA ALA A 97 14.03 16.99 -4.98
C ALA A 97 14.96 18.14 -4.56
N MET A 98 14.40 19.19 -3.95
CA MET A 98 15.19 20.31 -3.42
C MET A 98 16.14 19.85 -2.31
N THR A 99 15.67 19.04 -1.38
CA THR A 99 16.48 18.50 -0.29
C THR A 99 17.61 17.61 -0.80
N ALA A 100 17.30 16.70 -1.72
CA ALA A 100 18.30 15.83 -2.34
C ALA A 100 19.37 16.64 -3.11
N PHE A 101 18.93 17.64 -3.87
CA PHE A 101 19.84 18.52 -4.60
C PHE A 101 20.83 19.23 -3.64
N VAL A 102 20.32 19.79 -2.54
CA VAL A 102 21.17 20.45 -1.53
C VAL A 102 22.15 19.46 -0.91
N ILE A 103 21.70 18.26 -0.55
CA ILE A 103 22.53 17.22 0.09
C ILE A 103 23.64 16.76 -0.86
N VAL A 104 23.35 16.53 -2.15
CA VAL A 104 24.35 16.08 -3.13
C VAL A 104 25.35 17.17 -3.46
N ARG A 105 24.91 18.43 -3.58
CA ARG A 105 25.77 19.55 -3.99
C ARG A 105 26.65 20.09 -2.87
N ASN A 106 26.23 19.95 -1.61
CA ASN A 106 26.96 20.51 -0.48
C ASN A 106 27.65 19.40 0.34
N LYS A 107 28.97 19.53 0.47
CA LYS A 107 29.80 18.59 1.26
C LYS A 107 29.86 18.96 2.75
N TRP A 108 28.87 19.64 3.29
CA TRP A 108 28.83 20.01 4.71
C TRP A 108 28.52 18.77 5.55
N LYS A 109 29.17 18.68 6.70
CA LYS A 109 28.90 17.60 7.67
C LYS A 109 27.41 17.51 8.06
N ALA A 110 26.73 18.66 8.14
CA ALA A 110 25.31 18.74 8.44
C ALA A 110 24.45 18.03 7.38
N CYS A 111 24.77 18.12 6.09
CA CYS A 111 24.06 17.42 5.02
C CYS A 111 24.18 15.90 5.17
N GLY A 112 25.37 15.41 5.49
CA GLY A 112 25.58 13.97 5.73
C GLY A 112 24.81 13.46 6.96
N ILE A 113 24.82 14.22 8.06
CA ILE A 113 24.05 13.89 9.28
C ILE A 113 22.55 13.87 8.96
N LEU A 114 22.05 14.91 8.31
CA LEU A 114 20.63 15.01 7.93
C LEU A 114 20.21 13.81 7.08
N PHE A 115 20.99 13.47 6.05
CA PHE A 115 20.71 12.33 5.18
C PHE A 115 20.71 11.01 5.96
N SER A 116 21.68 10.80 6.86
CA SER A 116 21.71 9.61 7.71
C SER A 116 20.51 9.52 8.65
N LEU A 117 20.05 10.63 9.22
CA LEU A 117 18.85 10.69 10.05
C LEU A 117 17.59 10.38 9.24
N MET A 118 17.51 10.87 8.00
CA MET A 118 16.38 10.56 7.10
C MET A 118 16.35 9.06 6.78
N ILE A 119 17.48 8.44 6.48
CA ILE A 119 17.57 6.98 6.27
C ILE A 119 17.16 6.22 7.54
N ALA A 120 17.66 6.62 8.70
CA ALA A 120 17.33 6.00 9.98
C ALA A 120 15.83 6.08 10.29
N SER A 121 15.16 7.18 9.91
CA SER A 121 13.72 7.35 10.12
C SER A 121 12.87 6.37 9.31
N MET A 122 13.36 5.89 8.16
CA MET A 122 12.65 4.92 7.32
C MET A 122 12.56 3.52 7.94
N VAL A 123 13.44 3.21 8.90
CA VAL A 123 13.44 1.91 9.59
C VAL A 123 12.32 1.84 10.63
N ILE A 124 11.81 2.98 11.07
CA ILE A 124 10.74 3.03 12.08
C ILE A 124 9.39 2.68 11.42
N PRO A 125 8.74 1.54 11.80
CA PRO A 125 7.45 1.19 11.23
C PRO A 125 6.38 2.23 11.61
N PHE A 126 5.55 2.63 10.66
CA PHE A 126 4.44 3.56 10.89
C PHE A 126 3.53 3.14 12.05
N GLN A 127 3.32 1.83 12.22
CA GLN A 127 2.47 1.26 13.28
C GLN A 127 2.93 1.67 14.69
N VAL A 128 4.22 1.82 14.90
CA VAL A 128 4.79 2.26 16.19
C VAL A 128 4.48 3.72 16.47
N LEU A 129 4.43 4.54 15.42
CA LEU A 129 4.17 5.98 15.51
C LEU A 129 2.68 6.32 15.55
N MET A 130 1.80 5.41 15.13
CA MET A 130 0.37 5.67 14.98
C MET A 130 -0.28 6.16 16.29
N ILE A 131 -0.03 5.47 17.41
CA ILE A 131 -0.62 5.83 18.71
C ILE A 131 -0.11 7.18 19.21
N PRO A 132 1.23 7.44 19.27
CA PRO A 132 1.76 8.76 19.61
C PRO A 132 1.23 9.88 18.72
N LEU A 133 1.11 9.66 17.42
CA LEU A 133 0.59 10.65 16.48
C LEU A 133 -0.87 10.99 16.75
N VAL A 134 -1.72 9.98 16.96
CA VAL A 134 -3.14 10.22 17.29
C VAL A 134 -3.27 10.97 18.61
N SER A 135 -2.46 10.61 19.61
CA SER A 135 -2.44 11.32 20.91
C SER A 135 -1.99 12.77 20.77
N LEU A 136 -0.92 13.02 20.02
CA LEU A 136 -0.36 14.36 19.82
C LEU A 136 -1.29 15.25 19.00
N TYR A 137 -1.68 14.82 17.80
CA TYR A 137 -2.49 15.62 16.88
C TYR A 137 -3.96 15.66 17.28
N GLY A 138 -4.48 14.61 17.91
CA GLY A 138 -5.85 14.58 18.42
C GLY A 138 -6.01 15.11 19.82
N GLY A 139 -5.19 14.61 20.77
CA GLY A 139 -5.32 14.95 22.18
C GLY A 139 -4.73 16.32 22.53
N ILE A 140 -3.53 16.64 22.03
CA ILE A 140 -2.84 17.89 22.40
C ILE A 140 -3.21 19.03 21.46
N PHE A 141 -3.11 18.82 20.15
CA PHE A 141 -3.34 19.89 19.17
C PHE A 141 -4.80 20.02 18.69
N GLY A 142 -5.63 18.97 18.85
CA GLY A 142 -7.04 18.99 18.42
C GLY A 142 -7.24 19.10 16.90
N VAL A 143 -6.23 18.75 16.08
CA VAL A 143 -6.23 18.96 14.62
C VAL A 143 -6.29 17.66 13.81
N LEU A 144 -6.59 16.53 14.45
CA LEU A 144 -6.56 15.21 13.80
C LEU A 144 -7.50 15.12 12.59
N ASN A 145 -8.69 15.72 12.68
CA ASN A 145 -9.71 15.68 11.62
C ASN A 145 -9.58 16.85 10.64
N SER A 146 -8.35 17.11 10.17
CA SER A 146 -8.05 18.20 9.24
C SER A 146 -7.36 17.65 7.98
N ARG A 147 -7.81 18.11 6.80
CA ARG A 147 -7.17 17.77 5.52
C ARG A 147 -5.71 18.25 5.48
N ILE A 148 -5.44 19.43 6.04
CA ILE A 148 -4.09 20.01 6.09
C ILE A 148 -3.18 19.12 6.94
N THR A 149 -3.64 18.68 8.11
CA THR A 149 -2.89 17.77 8.97
C THR A 149 -2.54 16.47 8.24
N LEU A 150 -3.51 15.87 7.53
CA LEU A 150 -3.27 14.66 6.75
C LEU A 150 -2.24 14.90 5.64
N ILE A 151 -2.32 16.01 4.91
CA ILE A 151 -1.34 16.37 3.87
C ILE A 151 0.06 16.48 4.48
N LEU A 152 0.21 17.21 5.59
CA LEU A 152 1.51 17.40 6.25
C LEU A 152 2.07 16.08 6.78
N MET A 153 1.23 15.21 7.34
CA MET A 153 1.65 13.87 7.78
C MET A 153 2.12 13.02 6.60
N HIS A 154 1.37 13.00 5.49
CA HIS A 154 1.78 12.27 4.28
C HIS A 154 3.13 12.76 3.74
N VAL A 155 3.31 14.09 3.66
CA VAL A 155 4.59 14.68 3.23
C VAL A 155 5.70 14.28 4.19
N GLY A 156 5.50 14.41 5.50
CA GLY A 156 6.51 14.09 6.51
C GLY A 156 6.99 12.64 6.43
N PHE A 157 6.06 11.68 6.32
CA PHE A 157 6.41 10.27 6.20
C PHE A 157 7.07 9.89 4.87
N SER A 158 6.65 10.54 3.78
CA SER A 158 7.15 10.23 2.44
C SER A 158 8.47 10.91 2.12
N LEU A 159 8.80 12.02 2.81
CA LEU A 159 9.93 12.89 2.48
C LEU A 159 11.28 12.16 2.50
N SER A 160 11.52 11.34 3.52
CA SER A 160 12.78 10.61 3.68
C SER A 160 13.02 9.64 2.53
N MET A 161 12.02 8.82 2.19
CA MET A 161 12.12 7.85 1.11
C MET A 161 12.26 8.54 -0.25
N ALA A 162 11.47 9.57 -0.51
CA ALA A 162 11.54 10.32 -1.76
C ALA A 162 12.91 11.03 -1.90
N THR A 163 13.43 11.64 -0.83
CA THR A 163 14.76 12.24 -0.82
C THR A 163 15.86 11.22 -1.09
N PHE A 164 15.76 10.03 -0.51
CA PHE A 164 16.70 8.93 -0.78
C PHE A 164 16.71 8.53 -2.26
N MET A 165 15.54 8.40 -2.88
CA MET A 165 15.40 8.06 -4.30
C MET A 165 15.99 9.17 -5.21
N PHE A 166 15.65 10.44 -4.95
CA PHE A 166 16.21 11.57 -5.71
C PHE A 166 17.71 11.73 -5.49
N HIS A 167 18.21 11.50 -4.26
CA HIS A 167 19.65 11.52 -3.98
C HIS A 167 20.40 10.50 -4.86
N GLY A 168 19.89 9.27 -4.95
CA GLY A 168 20.46 8.24 -5.82
C GLY A 168 20.48 8.66 -7.30
N ALA A 169 19.36 9.19 -7.80
CA ALA A 169 19.24 9.63 -9.18
C ALA A 169 20.19 10.80 -9.52
N ILE A 170 20.30 11.80 -8.64
CA ILE A 170 21.17 12.97 -8.86
C ILE A 170 22.65 12.60 -8.73
N HIS A 171 22.99 11.64 -7.85
CA HIS A 171 24.38 11.21 -7.63
C HIS A 171 24.94 10.42 -8.82
N THR A 172 24.07 9.76 -9.61
CA THR A 172 24.46 8.94 -10.77
C THR A 172 24.44 9.71 -12.09
N SER A 173 23.89 10.94 -12.09
CA SER A 173 23.91 11.87 -13.25
C SER A 173 25.09 12.81 -13.20
#